data_7476d4022cee35ab18393f46776ace32
#
_entry.id   7476d4022cee35ab18393f46776ace32
#
_cell.length_a   1.000
_cell.length_b   1.000
_cell.length_c   1.000
_cell.angle_alpha   90.00
_cell.angle_beta   90.00
_cell.angle_gamma   90.00
#
_symmetry.space_group_name_H-M   'P 1'
#
loop_
_entity.id
_entity.type
_entity.pdbx_description
1 polymer ?
#
loop_
_entity_poly.entity_id
_entity_poly.type
_entity_poly.pdbx_seq_one_letter_code
_entity_poly.pdbx_strand_id
1 'polypeptide(L)'
;GPTSGPDALNNPNSAELLPNDNVLIADENNNRAIEITRDSNIVWQYNDTGLQTVAFASRLPDNNTLIVDSGHSRILEINMQNDVVFQFFTNSTSKSNPSPLPSNAARLANGETIIADQINERVIIIDSKGNTVFQYGRTNLAGVGPNELNWPYTAFVIGDYTGQTPPPPKFEPTSVMLSGG
;
A
#
# COMPACT_ATOMS: atom_id res chain seq x y z
N GLY A 1 -20.57 14.18 -13.39
CA GLY A 1 -20.91 13.09 -12.50
C GLY A 1 -20.19 11.82 -12.94
N PRO A 2 -19.95 10.82 -12.07
CA PRO A 2 -19.32 9.59 -12.47
C PRO A 2 -20.17 8.92 -13.55
N THR A 3 -19.53 8.56 -14.64
CA THR A 3 -20.14 7.73 -15.66
C THR A 3 -20.32 6.34 -15.05
N SER A 4 -21.56 5.94 -14.82
CA SER A 4 -21.88 4.61 -14.30
C SER A 4 -21.66 3.58 -15.40
N GLY A 5 -20.62 2.78 -15.29
CA GLY A 5 -20.36 1.65 -16.16
C GLY A 5 -19.38 0.68 -15.49
N PRO A 6 -19.31 -0.59 -15.94
CA PRO A 6 -18.40 -1.57 -15.34
C PRO A 6 -16.92 -1.15 -15.38
N ASP A 7 -16.57 -0.24 -16.30
CA ASP A 7 -15.22 0.28 -16.48
C ASP A 7 -14.99 1.64 -15.80
N ALA A 8 -16.03 2.23 -15.20
CA ALA A 8 -15.89 3.51 -14.50
C ALA A 8 -15.20 3.32 -13.13
N LEU A 9 -14.23 4.20 -12.83
CA LEU A 9 -13.62 4.28 -11.51
C LEU A 9 -14.59 4.91 -10.50
N ASN A 10 -14.53 4.45 -9.26
CA ASN A 10 -15.33 4.98 -8.16
C ASN A 10 -14.44 5.24 -6.95
N ASN A 11 -14.05 6.50 -6.75
CA ASN A 11 -13.16 6.92 -5.68
C ASN A 11 -11.82 6.14 -5.67
N PRO A 12 -11.03 6.15 -6.79
CA PRO A 12 -9.73 5.47 -6.80
C PRO A 12 -8.80 6.12 -5.78
N ASN A 13 -8.15 5.30 -4.95
CA ASN A 13 -7.33 5.78 -3.83
C ASN A 13 -5.83 5.78 -4.18
N SER A 14 -5.35 4.82 -4.94
CA SER A 14 -3.97 4.80 -5.41
C SER A 14 -3.85 4.42 -6.88
N ALA A 15 -2.78 4.91 -7.52
CA ALA A 15 -2.39 4.53 -8.88
C ALA A 15 -0.87 4.40 -8.96
N GLU A 16 -0.38 3.34 -9.61
CA GLU A 16 1.02 3.05 -9.84
C GLU A 16 1.29 2.87 -11.34
N LEU A 17 2.27 3.59 -11.88
CA LEU A 17 2.74 3.37 -13.23
C LEU A 17 3.66 2.15 -13.26
N LEU A 18 3.31 1.15 -14.06
CA LEU A 18 4.08 -0.08 -14.20
C LEU A 18 5.16 0.04 -15.29
N PRO A 19 6.24 -0.78 -15.25
CA PRO A 19 7.30 -0.76 -16.27
C PRO A 19 6.84 -1.06 -17.69
N ASN A 20 5.69 -1.71 -17.86
CA ASN A 20 5.06 -1.99 -19.16
C ASN A 20 4.16 -0.86 -19.66
N ASP A 21 4.26 0.33 -19.07
CA ASP A 21 3.41 1.51 -19.32
C ASP A 21 1.93 1.36 -18.96
N ASN A 22 1.51 0.27 -18.36
CA ASN A 22 0.18 0.13 -17.80
C ASN A 22 0.07 0.85 -16.45
N VAL A 23 -1.14 1.05 -15.96
CA VAL A 23 -1.42 1.67 -14.68
C VAL A 23 -2.18 0.68 -13.80
N LEU A 24 -1.62 0.37 -12.62
CA LEU A 24 -2.31 -0.37 -11.56
C LEU A 24 -3.07 0.61 -10.69
N ILE A 25 -4.34 0.34 -10.41
CA ILE A 25 -5.25 1.24 -9.69
C ILE A 25 -5.95 0.47 -8.56
N ALA A 26 -5.94 1.03 -7.36
CA ALA A 26 -6.84 0.66 -6.29
C ALA A 26 -8.17 1.43 -6.46
N ASP A 27 -9.19 0.76 -6.97
CA ASP A 27 -10.51 1.33 -7.25
C ASP A 27 -11.43 1.09 -6.04
N GLU A 28 -11.25 1.95 -5.02
CA GLU A 28 -11.67 1.75 -3.64
C GLU A 28 -13.14 1.37 -3.48
N ASN A 29 -14.06 2.22 -3.96
CA ASN A 29 -15.50 2.00 -3.77
C ASN A 29 -16.07 0.93 -4.72
N ASN A 30 -15.32 0.52 -5.75
CA ASN A 30 -15.64 -0.64 -6.56
C ASN A 30 -15.06 -1.94 -5.99
N ASN A 31 -14.36 -1.87 -4.84
CA ASN A 31 -13.78 -3.02 -4.14
C ASN A 31 -12.91 -3.89 -5.07
N ARG A 32 -12.01 -3.26 -5.84
CA ARG A 32 -11.16 -3.97 -6.79
C ARG A 32 -9.80 -3.32 -6.96
N ALA A 33 -8.82 -4.11 -7.38
CA ALA A 33 -7.59 -3.63 -7.97
C ALA A 33 -7.60 -3.98 -9.48
N ILE A 34 -7.23 -3.02 -10.33
CA ILE A 34 -7.21 -3.21 -11.79
C ILE A 34 -5.89 -2.74 -12.38
N GLU A 35 -5.45 -3.42 -13.45
CA GLU A 35 -4.39 -2.93 -14.33
C GLU A 35 -5.01 -2.53 -15.67
N ILE A 36 -4.74 -1.31 -16.11
CA ILE A 36 -5.24 -0.77 -17.37
C ILE A 36 -4.10 -0.37 -18.29
N THR A 37 -4.32 -0.49 -19.61
CA THR A 37 -3.44 0.08 -20.64
C THR A 37 -3.61 1.59 -20.74
N ARG A 38 -2.73 2.27 -21.50
CA ARG A 38 -2.88 3.70 -21.82
C ARG A 38 -4.16 4.02 -22.60
N ASP A 39 -4.72 3.03 -23.31
CA ASP A 39 -6.00 3.16 -24.03
C ASP A 39 -7.20 2.82 -23.15
N SER A 40 -6.99 2.75 -21.82
CA SER A 40 -8.02 2.48 -20.81
C SER A 40 -8.67 1.10 -20.88
N ASN A 41 -8.02 0.11 -21.50
CA ASN A 41 -8.50 -1.28 -21.47
C ASN A 41 -8.04 -1.96 -20.19
N ILE A 42 -8.95 -2.62 -19.48
CA ILE A 42 -8.60 -3.47 -18.33
C ILE A 42 -7.94 -4.75 -18.86
N VAL A 43 -6.70 -5.01 -18.43
CA VAL A 43 -5.92 -6.19 -18.83
C VAL A 43 -5.74 -7.19 -17.69
N TRP A 44 -5.93 -6.76 -16.46
CA TRP A 44 -5.98 -7.60 -15.27
C TRP A 44 -6.91 -6.96 -14.23
N GLN A 45 -7.57 -7.77 -13.45
CA GLN A 45 -8.30 -7.32 -12.27
C GLN A 45 -8.36 -8.39 -11.19
N TYR A 46 -8.40 -7.91 -9.96
CA TYR A 46 -8.79 -8.68 -8.80
C TYR A 46 -9.98 -7.99 -8.13
N ASN A 47 -11.13 -8.67 -8.15
CA ASN A 47 -12.42 -8.17 -7.67
C ASN A 47 -13.20 -9.25 -6.91
N ASP A 48 -12.47 -10.09 -6.16
CA ASP A 48 -13.12 -11.11 -5.33
C ASP A 48 -14.19 -10.46 -4.44
N THR A 49 -15.34 -11.13 -4.31
CA THR A 49 -16.46 -10.71 -3.45
C THR A 49 -16.07 -10.52 -1.99
N GLY A 50 -14.87 -10.98 -1.61
CA GLY A 50 -14.26 -10.79 -0.30
C GLY A 50 -13.45 -9.50 -0.13
N LEU A 51 -13.39 -8.56 -1.10
CA LEU A 51 -12.74 -7.25 -0.91
C LEU A 51 -13.73 -6.20 -0.41
N GLN A 52 -13.23 -5.27 0.41
CA GLN A 52 -13.98 -4.10 0.87
C GLN A 52 -13.04 -2.92 1.08
N THR A 53 -13.32 -1.80 0.40
CA THR A 53 -12.55 -0.56 0.55
C THR A 53 -11.07 -0.80 0.24
N VAL A 54 -10.76 -1.03 -1.06
CA VAL A 54 -9.37 -1.27 -1.50
C VAL A 54 -8.59 0.04 -1.49
N ALA A 55 -7.83 0.29 -0.42
CA ALA A 55 -7.15 1.56 -0.20
C ALA A 55 -5.84 1.70 -0.99
N PHE A 56 -5.16 0.60 -1.29
CA PHE A 56 -3.86 0.65 -1.96
C PHE A 56 -3.59 -0.64 -2.74
N ALA A 57 -2.87 -0.52 -3.85
CA ALA A 57 -2.35 -1.65 -4.61
C ALA A 57 -0.96 -1.32 -5.17
N SER A 58 -0.04 -2.29 -5.15
CA SER A 58 1.30 -2.18 -5.71
C SER A 58 1.73 -3.49 -6.36
N ARG A 59 2.38 -3.40 -7.53
CA ARG A 59 2.93 -4.56 -8.23
C ARG A 59 4.31 -4.90 -7.68
N LEU A 60 4.49 -6.15 -7.26
CA LEU A 60 5.74 -6.66 -6.74
C LEU A 60 6.68 -7.14 -7.89
N PRO A 61 8.02 -7.25 -7.63
CA PRO A 61 8.99 -7.68 -8.64
C PRO A 61 8.75 -9.09 -9.20
N ASP A 62 8.05 -9.94 -8.48
CA ASP A 62 7.67 -11.31 -8.88
C ASP A 62 6.34 -11.36 -9.65
N ASN A 63 5.78 -10.20 -10.01
CA ASN A 63 4.47 -9.97 -10.63
C ASN A 63 3.26 -10.23 -9.72
N ASN A 64 3.43 -10.59 -8.46
CA ASN A 64 2.33 -10.58 -7.51
C ASN A 64 1.84 -9.15 -7.27
N THR A 65 0.64 -8.99 -6.74
CA THR A 65 0.08 -7.69 -6.38
C THR A 65 -0.18 -7.63 -4.89
N LEU A 66 0.44 -6.66 -4.22
CA LEU A 66 0.15 -6.32 -2.82
C LEU A 66 -1.10 -5.44 -2.80
N ILE A 67 -2.11 -5.80 -2.01
CA ILE A 67 -3.39 -5.10 -1.90
C ILE A 67 -3.68 -4.80 -0.44
N VAL A 68 -4.08 -3.57 -0.16
CA VAL A 68 -4.62 -3.16 1.14
C VAL A 68 -6.15 -3.23 1.08
N ASP A 69 -6.69 -4.31 1.63
CA ASP A 69 -8.13 -4.54 1.82
C ASP A 69 -8.56 -3.94 3.16
N SER A 70 -8.70 -2.61 3.14
CA SER A 70 -8.84 -1.76 4.31
C SER A 70 -10.10 -2.11 5.12
N GLY A 71 -11.23 -2.32 4.44
CA GLY A 71 -12.51 -2.64 5.10
C GLY A 71 -12.50 -3.99 5.82
N HIS A 72 -11.65 -4.93 5.41
CA HIS A 72 -11.43 -6.20 6.12
C HIS A 72 -10.21 -6.19 7.02
N SER A 73 -9.57 -5.03 7.20
CA SER A 73 -8.43 -4.88 8.12
C SER A 73 -7.25 -5.79 7.78
N ARG A 74 -6.97 -5.99 6.47
CA ARG A 74 -5.94 -6.92 6.03
C ARG A 74 -5.11 -6.42 4.85
N ILE A 75 -3.92 -6.98 4.75
CA ILE A 75 -3.03 -6.89 3.60
C ILE A 75 -3.06 -8.24 2.90
N LEU A 76 -3.22 -8.22 1.58
CA LEU A 76 -3.20 -9.41 0.71
C LEU A 76 -2.03 -9.35 -0.26
N GLU A 77 -1.48 -10.50 -0.63
CA GLU A 77 -0.66 -10.67 -1.81
C GLU A 77 -1.35 -11.67 -2.74
N ILE A 78 -1.56 -11.26 -3.99
CA ILE A 78 -2.33 -11.99 -5.00
C ILE A 78 -1.39 -12.29 -6.16
N ASN A 79 -1.35 -13.55 -6.61
CA ASN A 79 -0.61 -13.92 -7.81
C ASN A 79 -1.40 -13.57 -9.10
N MET A 80 -0.76 -13.75 -10.26
CA MET A 80 -1.39 -13.46 -11.57
C MET A 80 -2.56 -14.41 -11.92
N GLN A 81 -2.74 -15.50 -11.19
CA GLN A 81 -3.86 -16.45 -11.31
C GLN A 81 -5.03 -16.05 -10.37
N ASN A 82 -4.89 -14.94 -9.66
CA ASN A 82 -5.84 -14.44 -8.65
C ASN A 82 -5.93 -15.32 -7.38
N ASP A 83 -4.90 -16.13 -7.09
CA ASP A 83 -4.82 -16.84 -5.82
C ASP A 83 -4.23 -15.93 -4.73
N VAL A 84 -4.77 -16.01 -3.53
CA VAL A 84 -4.18 -15.37 -2.34
C VAL A 84 -2.98 -16.20 -1.90
N VAL A 85 -1.77 -15.65 -2.03
CA VAL A 85 -0.52 -16.31 -1.65
C VAL A 85 0.00 -15.88 -0.28
N PHE A 86 -0.44 -14.71 0.21
CA PHE A 86 -0.17 -14.23 1.57
C PHE A 86 -1.32 -13.36 2.06
N GLN A 87 -1.58 -13.40 3.38
CA GLN A 87 -2.45 -12.44 4.04
C GLN A 87 -1.98 -12.12 5.46
N PHE A 88 -2.22 -10.88 5.87
CA PHE A 88 -1.94 -10.40 7.23
C PHE A 88 -3.08 -9.53 7.74
N PHE A 89 -3.60 -9.81 8.94
CA PHE A 89 -4.67 -9.04 9.57
C PHE A 89 -4.09 -8.04 10.57
N THR A 90 -4.43 -6.75 10.44
CA THR A 90 -3.95 -5.70 11.34
C THR A 90 -4.74 -5.62 12.64
N ASN A 91 -5.89 -6.30 12.72
CA ASN A 91 -6.73 -6.41 13.93
C ASN A 91 -6.50 -7.72 14.71
N SER A 92 -5.38 -8.39 14.50
CA SER A 92 -5.11 -9.73 15.04
C SER A 92 -4.80 -9.79 16.53
N THR A 93 -4.66 -8.66 17.23
CA THR A 93 -4.35 -8.61 18.67
C THR A 93 -5.51 -8.02 19.48
N SER A 94 -5.61 -8.40 20.77
CA SER A 94 -6.65 -7.88 21.67
C SER A 94 -6.55 -6.37 21.96
N LYS A 95 -5.42 -5.74 21.61
CA LYS A 95 -5.20 -4.29 21.74
C LYS A 95 -5.55 -3.52 20.46
N SER A 96 -5.67 -4.22 19.34
CA SER A 96 -5.99 -3.61 18.06
C SER A 96 -7.41 -3.07 18.05
N ASN A 97 -7.64 -2.01 17.27
CA ASN A 97 -8.98 -1.60 16.91
C ASN A 97 -9.69 -2.74 16.15
N PRO A 98 -10.97 -3.00 16.36
CA PRO A 98 -11.71 -4.01 15.60
C PRO A 98 -11.75 -3.73 14.09
N SER A 99 -11.67 -2.45 13.69
CA SER A 99 -11.67 -1.99 12.31
C SER A 99 -10.55 -0.96 12.11
N PRO A 100 -9.27 -1.38 12.04
CA PRO A 100 -8.12 -0.48 12.02
C PRO A 100 -7.92 0.26 10.72
N LEU A 101 -8.58 -0.14 9.62
CA LEU A 101 -8.53 0.51 8.31
C LEU A 101 -7.08 0.80 7.85
N PRO A 102 -6.23 -0.21 7.62
CA PRO A 102 -4.91 0.02 7.06
C PRO A 102 -5.03 0.78 5.73
N SER A 103 -4.18 1.77 5.50
CA SER A 103 -4.32 2.68 4.35
C SER A 103 -3.23 2.52 3.29
N ASN A 104 -2.06 1.97 3.68
CA ASN A 104 -0.93 1.78 2.79
C ASN A 104 -0.09 0.58 3.23
N ALA A 105 0.49 -0.12 2.25
CA ALA A 105 1.50 -1.14 2.50
C ALA A 105 2.52 -1.14 1.36
N ALA A 106 3.81 -1.32 1.70
CA ALA A 106 4.89 -1.44 0.72
C ALA A 106 5.82 -2.60 1.08
N ARG A 107 6.18 -3.42 0.09
CA ARG A 107 7.17 -4.49 0.24
C ARG A 107 8.57 -3.89 0.22
N LEU A 108 9.40 -4.20 1.20
CA LEU A 108 10.79 -3.78 1.29
C LEU A 108 11.72 -4.75 0.52
N ALA A 109 12.90 -4.26 0.13
CA ALA A 109 13.88 -5.04 -0.63
C ALA A 109 14.36 -6.32 0.11
N ASN A 110 14.29 -6.33 1.44
CA ASN A 110 14.61 -7.50 2.27
C ASN A 110 13.45 -8.50 2.41
N GLY A 111 12.31 -8.26 1.75
CA GLY A 111 11.12 -9.10 1.80
C GLY A 111 10.14 -8.80 2.94
N GLU A 112 10.46 -7.87 3.83
CA GLU A 112 9.54 -7.36 4.84
C GLU A 112 8.47 -6.46 4.21
N THR A 113 7.41 -6.16 4.95
CA THR A 113 6.34 -5.26 4.49
C THR A 113 6.10 -4.17 5.54
N ILE A 114 6.24 -2.91 5.14
CA ILE A 114 5.85 -1.77 5.98
C ILE A 114 4.36 -1.46 5.74
N ILE A 115 3.63 -1.16 6.81
CA ILE A 115 2.18 -0.95 6.80
C ILE A 115 1.85 0.32 7.60
N ALA A 116 1.09 1.24 7.00
CA ALA A 116 0.41 2.30 7.73
C ALA A 116 -0.93 1.76 8.24
N ASP A 117 -0.98 1.47 9.53
CA ASP A 117 -2.12 0.85 10.22
C ASP A 117 -2.95 1.94 10.91
N GLN A 118 -3.75 2.65 10.09
CA GLN A 118 -4.27 3.99 10.32
C GLN A 118 -5.00 4.18 11.65
N ILE A 119 -6.10 3.46 11.89
CA ILE A 119 -6.91 3.61 13.11
C ILE A 119 -6.28 2.88 14.31
N ASN A 120 -5.32 1.99 14.07
CA ASN A 120 -4.47 1.45 15.11
C ASN A 120 -3.37 2.45 15.57
N GLU A 121 -3.29 3.63 14.93
CA GLU A 121 -2.37 4.71 15.30
C GLU A 121 -0.90 4.29 15.28
N ARG A 122 -0.53 3.44 14.31
CA ARG A 122 0.83 2.89 14.24
C ARG A 122 1.29 2.66 12.80
N VAL A 123 2.60 2.66 12.64
CA VAL A 123 3.30 2.08 11.49
C VAL A 123 3.98 0.81 11.97
N ILE A 124 3.82 -0.29 11.26
CA ILE A 124 4.47 -1.56 11.56
C ILE A 124 5.27 -2.07 10.37
N ILE A 125 6.30 -2.87 10.66
CA ILE A 125 6.97 -3.71 9.65
C ILE A 125 6.75 -5.16 10.06
N ILE A 126 6.34 -5.98 9.12
CA ILE A 126 6.15 -7.41 9.30
C ILE A 126 7.14 -8.20 8.43
N ASP A 127 7.58 -9.36 8.93
CA ASP A 127 8.36 -10.31 8.15
C ASP A 127 7.47 -11.13 7.19
N SER A 128 8.08 -11.98 6.37
CA SER A 128 7.38 -12.85 5.42
C SER A 128 6.46 -13.90 6.07
N LYS A 129 6.55 -14.07 7.39
CA LYS A 129 5.68 -14.99 8.17
C LYS A 129 4.53 -14.26 8.87
N GLY A 130 4.47 -12.90 8.73
CA GLY A 130 3.49 -12.06 9.38
C GLY A 130 3.83 -11.71 10.85
N ASN A 131 5.08 -11.90 11.29
CA ASN A 131 5.49 -11.43 12.60
C ASN A 131 5.84 -9.94 12.54
N THR A 132 5.36 -9.14 13.48
CA THR A 132 5.74 -7.73 13.60
C THR A 132 7.18 -7.64 14.12
N VAL A 133 8.08 -7.08 13.30
CA VAL A 133 9.50 -6.89 13.61
C VAL A 133 9.84 -5.45 14.00
N PHE A 134 8.98 -4.50 13.66
CA PHE A 134 9.11 -3.09 14.05
C PHE A 134 7.72 -2.48 14.27
N GLN A 135 7.63 -1.55 15.22
CA GLN A 135 6.45 -0.71 15.41
C GLN A 135 6.86 0.69 15.87
N TYR A 136 6.26 1.71 15.26
CA TYR A 136 6.21 3.08 15.77
C TYR A 136 4.76 3.50 15.94
N GLY A 137 4.46 4.21 17.02
CA GLY A 137 3.10 4.49 17.45
C GLY A 137 2.61 3.48 18.51
N ARG A 138 1.61 3.87 19.26
CA ARG A 138 0.99 3.04 20.31
C ARG A 138 -0.35 2.52 19.82
N THR A 139 -0.46 1.20 19.73
CA THR A 139 -1.64 0.53 19.17
C THR A 139 -2.94 1.09 19.76
N ASN A 140 -3.80 1.61 18.86
CA ASN A 140 -5.12 2.15 19.18
C ASN A 140 -5.09 3.32 20.19
N LEU A 141 -4.01 4.11 20.18
CA LEU A 141 -3.85 5.28 21.02
C LEU A 141 -3.27 6.44 20.19
N ALA A 142 -4.14 7.34 19.76
CA ALA A 142 -3.76 8.55 19.05
C ALA A 142 -2.95 9.52 19.94
N GLY A 143 -1.99 10.23 19.33
CA GLY A 143 -1.23 11.23 20.02
C GLY A 143 -0.28 11.99 19.10
N VAL A 144 0.42 12.99 19.68
CA VAL A 144 1.37 13.87 18.98
C VAL A 144 2.73 13.93 19.67
N GLY A 145 2.92 13.14 20.70
CA GLY A 145 4.18 13.02 21.44
C GLY A 145 5.16 12.01 20.83
N PRO A 146 6.32 11.80 21.44
CA PRO A 146 7.27 10.79 21.02
C PRO A 146 6.64 9.40 21.01
N ASN A 147 6.86 8.66 19.92
CA ASN A 147 6.26 7.34 19.67
C ASN A 147 4.71 7.36 19.73
N GLU A 148 4.11 8.45 19.26
CA GLU A 148 2.67 8.59 19.08
C GLU A 148 2.39 9.03 17.65
N LEU A 149 1.30 8.53 17.10
CA LEU A 149 0.80 8.88 15.78
C LEU A 149 -0.68 9.25 15.88
N ASN A 150 -1.16 9.98 14.89
CA ASN A 150 -2.56 10.31 14.75
C ASN A 150 -2.95 10.11 13.28
N TRP A 151 -3.61 8.99 13.00
CA TRP A 151 -4.08 8.58 11.68
C TRP A 151 -2.97 8.54 10.61
N PRO A 152 -1.90 7.75 10.81
CA PRO A 152 -0.85 7.61 9.79
C PRO A 152 -1.45 7.05 8.51
N TYR A 153 -1.36 7.81 7.42
CA TYR A 153 -2.00 7.43 6.15
C TYR A 153 -1.06 6.69 5.21
N THR A 154 0.23 7.01 5.25
CA THR A 154 1.24 6.37 4.40
C THR A 154 2.55 6.23 5.14
N ALA A 155 3.31 5.18 4.81
CA ALA A 155 4.62 4.91 5.37
C ALA A 155 5.55 4.29 4.33
N PHE A 156 6.78 4.80 4.25
CA PHE A 156 7.83 4.29 3.38
C PHE A 156 9.18 4.31 4.10
N VAL A 157 10.08 3.42 3.72
CA VAL A 157 11.49 3.47 4.14
C VAL A 157 12.27 4.28 3.11
N ILE A 158 12.98 5.32 3.55
CA ILE A 158 13.76 6.18 2.67
C ILE A 158 14.85 5.35 1.98
N GLY A 159 14.85 5.35 0.65
CA GLY A 159 15.79 4.59 -0.17
C GLY A 159 15.41 3.14 -0.40
N ASP A 160 14.32 2.66 0.17
CA ASP A 160 13.74 1.35 -0.09
C ASP A 160 12.29 1.53 -0.52
N TYR A 161 12.10 1.92 -1.77
CA TYR A 161 10.80 2.05 -2.40
C TYR A 161 10.54 0.76 -3.17
N THR A 162 9.50 0.10 -2.82
CA THR A 162 9.13 -1.18 -3.43
C THR A 162 8.03 -1.01 -4.43
N GLY A 163 7.89 -1.96 -5.24
CA GLY A 163 7.24 -1.95 -6.50
C GLY A 163 8.30 -1.92 -7.61
N GLN A 164 7.87 -1.96 -8.83
CA GLN A 164 8.80 -1.92 -9.99
C GLN A 164 9.22 -0.49 -10.35
N THR A 165 8.63 0.50 -9.73
CA THR A 165 9.00 1.90 -9.94
C THR A 165 10.33 2.14 -9.22
N PRO A 166 11.43 2.44 -9.94
CA PRO A 166 12.70 2.72 -9.29
C PRO A 166 12.53 3.91 -8.34
N PRO A 167 13.21 3.91 -7.19
CA PRO A 167 13.20 5.06 -6.31
C PRO A 167 13.66 6.30 -7.07
N PRO A 168 13.14 7.49 -6.74
CA PRO A 168 13.65 8.71 -7.35
C PRO A 168 15.18 8.76 -7.16
N PRO A 169 15.93 9.25 -8.14
CA PRO A 169 17.38 9.30 -8.05
C PRO A 169 17.78 10.06 -6.76
N LYS A 170 18.73 9.52 -6.02
CA LYS A 170 19.26 10.22 -4.85
C LYS A 170 19.71 11.61 -5.30
N PHE A 171 19.08 12.65 -4.75
CA PHE A 171 19.60 13.99 -4.88
C PHE A 171 20.92 14.03 -4.10
N GLU A 172 22.04 13.87 -4.80
CA GLU A 172 23.32 14.28 -4.26
C GLU A 172 23.24 15.80 -4.15
N PRO A 173 23.41 16.38 -2.94
CA PRO A 173 23.45 17.83 -2.82
C PRO A 173 24.61 18.33 -3.68
N THR A 174 24.32 19.03 -4.75
CA THR A 174 25.32 19.73 -5.54
C THR A 174 26.04 20.66 -4.58
N SER A 175 27.31 20.37 -4.29
CA SER A 175 28.17 21.27 -3.56
C SER A 175 28.30 22.55 -4.41
N VAL A 176 27.53 23.57 -4.04
CA VAL A 176 27.73 24.91 -4.55
C VAL A 176 29.10 25.36 -3.99
N MET A 177 30.13 25.23 -4.80
CA MET A 177 31.37 25.91 -4.52
C MET A 177 31.08 27.41 -4.58
N LEU A 178 30.96 28.02 -3.41
CA LEU A 178 31.05 29.47 -3.31
C LEU A 178 32.48 29.84 -3.69
N SER A 179 32.66 30.25 -4.95
CA SER A 179 33.87 30.93 -5.37
C SER A 179 33.93 32.26 -4.61
N GLY A 180 34.72 32.30 -3.56
CA GLY A 180 35.10 33.53 -2.87
C GLY A 180 35.81 34.43 -3.83
N GLY A 181 35.30 35.66 -4.04
CA GLY A 181 35.99 36.81 -4.57
C GLY A 181 36.47 37.67 -3.42
#